data_050add09a5e4c91ceb1411ecf1bb18ae
#
_entry.id   050add09a5e4c91ceb1411ecf1bb18ae
#
_cell.length_a   1.000
_cell.length_b   1.000
_cell.length_c   1.000
_cell.angle_alpha   90.00
_cell.angle_beta   90.00
_cell.angle_gamma   90.00
#
_symmetry.space_group_name_H-M   'P 1'
#
loop_
_entity.id
_entity.type
_entity.pdbx_description
1 polymer ?
#
loop_
_entity_poly.entity_id
_entity_poly.type
_entity_poly.pdbx_seq_one_letter_code
_entity_poly.pdbx_strand_id
1 'polypeptide(L)'
;MSVRQMTKKFLVGSLISFMLLFGAWPAIAGPVTGAIFTTNADGTFVNGNVYNSEFEPFLNGGPRPNAPCSAAGLPNGDYYFQVTDPSGSVPLSSDGIEQRKVRVYNGVITAYLGGSHGYNEPPLTQCGATTVQLYPFGATPNPGGEYKVWMTPVANYDMSGGGSFGFIPKYSKTDNFKVIPSEGDCSECQ
;
A
#
# COMPACT_ATOMS: atom_id res chain seq x y z
N MET A 1 19.83 -33.52 -71.81
CA MET A 1 19.01 -32.49 -71.12
C MET A 1 18.83 -32.92 -69.68
N SER A 2 19.55 -32.31 -68.74
CA SER A 2 19.54 -32.69 -67.31
C SER A 2 18.78 -31.65 -66.53
N VAL A 3 17.70 -32.06 -65.86
CA VAL A 3 16.88 -31.18 -65.02
C VAL A 3 17.43 -31.25 -63.60
N ARG A 4 18.01 -30.15 -63.11
CA ARG A 4 18.44 -30.01 -61.72
C ARG A 4 17.20 -29.76 -60.82
N GLN A 5 16.96 -30.65 -59.92
CA GLN A 5 16.02 -30.46 -58.80
C GLN A 5 16.65 -29.53 -57.77
N MET A 6 15.99 -28.38 -57.52
CA MET A 6 16.32 -27.48 -56.41
C MET A 6 15.54 -27.88 -55.14
N THR A 7 16.23 -28.43 -54.16
CA THR A 7 15.69 -28.70 -52.84
C THR A 7 15.62 -27.41 -52.01
N LYS A 8 14.43 -26.93 -51.73
CA LYS A 8 14.18 -25.81 -50.78
C LYS A 8 14.31 -26.34 -49.36
N LYS A 9 15.33 -25.90 -48.63
CA LYS A 9 15.47 -26.09 -47.19
C LYS A 9 14.53 -25.14 -46.45
N PHE A 10 13.50 -25.67 -45.83
CA PHE A 10 12.69 -24.92 -44.88
C PHE A 10 13.46 -24.77 -43.56
N LEU A 11 13.83 -23.53 -43.18
CA LEU A 11 14.30 -23.21 -41.84
C LEU A 11 13.11 -23.11 -40.92
N VAL A 12 12.94 -24.13 -40.09
CA VAL A 12 11.98 -24.07 -38.96
C VAL A 12 12.61 -23.22 -37.85
N GLY A 13 12.21 -21.94 -37.79
CA GLY A 13 12.57 -21.07 -36.71
C GLY A 13 11.82 -21.49 -35.42
N SER A 14 12.54 -22.01 -34.45
CA SER A 14 12.01 -22.32 -33.11
C SER A 14 11.80 -20.99 -32.37
N LEU A 15 10.54 -20.55 -32.27
CA LEU A 15 10.13 -19.48 -31.36
C LEU A 15 10.18 -20.00 -29.93
N ILE A 16 11.26 -19.72 -29.21
CA ILE A 16 11.33 -19.93 -27.76
C ILE A 16 10.45 -18.85 -27.10
N SER A 17 9.23 -19.22 -26.74
CA SER A 17 8.33 -18.39 -25.94
C SER A 17 8.89 -18.30 -24.52
N PHE A 18 9.48 -17.16 -24.19
CA PHE A 18 9.96 -16.88 -22.83
C PHE A 18 8.75 -16.55 -21.96
N MET A 19 8.19 -17.56 -21.31
CA MET A 19 7.08 -17.44 -20.39
C MET A 19 7.61 -16.81 -19.11
N LEU A 20 7.41 -15.49 -18.94
CA LEU A 20 7.67 -14.77 -17.70
C LEU A 20 6.74 -15.34 -16.62
N LEU A 21 7.26 -16.20 -15.78
CA LEU A 21 6.60 -16.65 -14.54
C LEU A 21 6.58 -15.48 -13.56
N PHE A 22 5.54 -14.67 -13.62
CA PHE A 22 5.21 -13.77 -12.53
C PHE A 22 4.75 -14.65 -11.36
N GLY A 23 5.66 -14.94 -10.44
CA GLY A 23 5.36 -15.65 -9.21
C GLY A 23 4.35 -14.86 -8.39
N ALA A 24 3.11 -15.31 -8.31
CA ALA A 24 2.15 -14.75 -7.38
C ALA A 24 2.64 -15.06 -5.95
N TRP A 25 2.69 -14.03 -5.09
CA TRP A 25 2.96 -14.22 -3.68
C TRP A 25 1.82 -15.04 -3.06
N PRO A 26 2.11 -16.05 -2.23
CA PRO A 26 1.05 -16.81 -1.58
C PRO A 26 0.25 -15.94 -0.61
N ALA A 27 -1.04 -16.25 -0.45
CA ALA A 27 -1.87 -15.63 0.59
C ALA A 27 -1.30 -15.93 1.97
N ILE A 28 -1.33 -14.96 2.87
CA ILE A 28 -0.87 -15.12 4.24
C ILE A 28 -1.94 -15.89 5.03
N ALA A 29 -1.57 -17.06 5.57
CA ALA A 29 -2.51 -17.96 6.25
C ALA A 29 -2.91 -17.51 7.66
N GLY A 30 -2.15 -16.57 8.26
CA GLY A 30 -2.34 -16.08 9.63
C GLY A 30 -2.42 -14.56 9.73
N PRO A 31 -2.47 -14.03 10.98
CA PRO A 31 -2.38 -12.59 11.20
C PRO A 31 -1.07 -12.03 10.63
N VAL A 32 -1.16 -10.86 10.00
CA VAL A 32 0.00 -10.14 9.46
C VAL A 32 0.90 -9.71 10.63
N THR A 33 2.20 -10.04 10.58
CA THR A 33 3.21 -9.57 11.55
C THR A 33 3.62 -8.12 11.27
N GLY A 34 4.51 -7.55 12.07
CA GLY A 34 4.95 -6.16 11.93
C GLY A 34 3.88 -5.15 12.30
N ALA A 35 4.06 -3.93 11.85
CA ALA A 35 3.13 -2.81 12.06
C ALA A 35 3.06 -1.92 10.82
N ILE A 36 1.95 -1.19 10.69
CA ILE A 36 1.88 0.03 9.90
C ILE A 36 1.68 1.21 10.85
N PHE A 37 2.08 2.38 10.43
CA PHE A 37 1.89 3.61 11.19
C PHE A 37 1.94 4.82 10.25
N THR A 38 1.35 5.91 10.69
CA THR A 38 1.43 7.18 9.97
C THR A 38 2.68 7.97 10.38
N THR A 39 3.21 8.75 9.45
CA THR A 39 4.44 9.52 9.59
C THR A 39 4.37 10.78 8.71
N ASN A 40 5.34 11.70 8.86
CA ASN A 40 5.59 12.76 7.89
C ASN A 40 6.25 12.21 6.62
N ALA A 41 6.43 13.06 5.61
CA ALA A 41 6.93 12.66 4.29
C ALA A 41 8.29 11.95 4.35
N ASP A 42 9.23 12.42 5.16
CA ASP A 42 10.58 11.85 5.28
C ASP A 42 10.68 10.68 6.29
N GLY A 43 9.57 10.30 6.93
CA GLY A 43 9.54 9.17 7.87
C GLY A 43 10.24 9.40 9.21
N THR A 44 10.66 10.63 9.51
CA THR A 44 11.38 10.95 10.77
C THR A 44 10.44 11.11 11.95
N PHE A 45 9.20 11.56 11.71
CA PHE A 45 8.16 11.71 12.73
C PHE A 45 7.28 10.45 12.76
N VAL A 46 7.74 9.42 13.46
CA VAL A 46 7.10 8.11 13.50
C VAL A 46 5.88 8.13 14.42
N ASN A 47 4.78 7.55 13.95
CA ASN A 47 3.50 7.45 14.68
C ASN A 47 2.96 8.84 15.07
N GLY A 48 2.92 9.74 14.10
CA GLY A 48 2.56 11.14 14.27
C GLY A 48 1.14 11.37 14.78
N ASN A 49 0.20 10.57 14.33
CA ASN A 49 -1.21 10.50 14.76
C ASN A 49 -2.04 11.78 14.61
N VAL A 50 -1.44 12.99 14.57
CA VAL A 50 -2.15 14.27 14.41
C VAL A 50 -1.44 15.13 13.36
N TYR A 51 -2.20 15.57 12.36
CA TYR A 51 -1.73 16.35 11.21
C TYR A 51 -2.59 17.60 11.03
N ASN A 52 -2.02 18.65 10.44
CA ASN A 52 -2.73 19.93 10.21
C ASN A 52 -3.42 19.96 8.84
N SER A 53 -3.12 19.01 7.97
CA SER A 53 -3.67 18.93 6.61
C SER A 53 -3.72 17.47 6.15
N GLU A 54 -4.67 17.17 5.26
CA GLU A 54 -4.78 15.86 4.60
C GLU A 54 -3.57 15.50 3.72
N PHE A 55 -2.74 16.46 3.38
CA PHE A 55 -1.52 16.25 2.58
C PHE A 55 -0.31 15.78 3.41
N GLU A 56 -0.38 15.89 4.74
CA GLU A 56 0.75 15.60 5.62
C GLU A 56 0.90 14.13 6.03
N PRO A 57 -0.17 13.30 6.17
CA PRO A 57 0.00 11.93 6.60
C PRO A 57 0.55 11.03 5.49
N PHE A 58 1.65 10.35 5.80
CA PHE A 58 2.24 9.30 4.96
C PHE A 58 2.14 7.95 5.67
N LEU A 59 1.91 6.90 4.90
CA LEU A 59 1.97 5.51 5.35
C LEU A 59 3.42 5.06 5.43
N ASN A 60 3.78 4.43 6.53
CA ASN A 60 4.99 3.64 6.69
C ASN A 60 4.63 2.25 7.22
N GLY A 61 5.51 1.27 7.04
CA GLY A 61 5.28 -0.08 7.52
C GLY A 61 6.56 -0.88 7.64
N GLY A 62 6.64 -1.62 8.75
CA GLY A 62 7.83 -2.40 9.08
C GLY A 62 7.76 -3.01 10.47
N PRO A 63 8.91 -3.11 11.19
CA PRO A 63 8.93 -3.32 12.61
C PRO A 63 8.10 -2.26 13.35
N ARG A 64 7.62 -2.59 14.55
CA ARG A 64 6.87 -1.62 15.36
C ARG A 64 7.71 -0.37 15.61
N PRO A 65 7.08 0.81 15.74
CA PRO A 65 7.76 2.01 16.19
C PRO A 65 8.62 1.74 17.45
N ASN A 66 9.83 2.29 17.48
CA ASN A 66 10.83 2.10 18.55
C ASN A 66 11.42 0.67 18.69
N ALA A 67 11.05 -0.28 17.85
CA ALA A 67 11.73 -1.57 17.78
C ALA A 67 12.99 -1.47 16.91
N PRO A 68 14.03 -2.32 17.16
CA PRO A 68 15.19 -2.39 16.29
C PRO A 68 14.77 -2.87 14.89
N CYS A 69 15.49 -2.42 13.85
CA CYS A 69 15.18 -2.81 12.46
C CYS A 69 15.31 -4.31 12.16
N SER A 70 15.98 -5.06 13.06
CA SER A 70 16.03 -6.52 13.02
C SER A 70 14.80 -7.22 13.63
N ALA A 71 13.87 -6.47 14.23
CA ALA A 71 12.62 -7.04 14.75
C ALA A 71 11.68 -7.47 13.63
N ALA A 72 10.69 -8.31 13.98
CA ALA A 72 9.71 -8.80 13.02
C ALA A 72 8.96 -7.65 12.32
N GLY A 73 9.12 -7.57 11.02
CA GLY A 73 8.43 -6.64 10.15
C GLY A 73 7.22 -7.28 9.44
N LEU A 74 6.76 -6.65 8.39
CA LEU A 74 5.68 -7.13 7.54
C LEU A 74 6.15 -8.32 6.68
N PRO A 75 5.30 -9.32 6.39
CA PRO A 75 5.61 -10.36 5.40
C PRO A 75 5.88 -9.78 4.01
N ASN A 76 6.79 -10.39 3.27
CA ASN A 76 7.09 -9.99 1.89
C ASN A 76 5.87 -10.16 1.00
N GLY A 77 5.63 -9.22 0.09
CA GLY A 77 4.55 -9.25 -0.86
C GLY A 77 4.09 -7.87 -1.30
N ASP A 78 3.12 -7.85 -2.20
CA ASP A 78 2.42 -6.62 -2.57
C ASP A 78 1.20 -6.44 -1.67
N TYR A 79 0.91 -5.20 -1.31
CA TYR A 79 -0.17 -4.83 -0.40
C TYR A 79 -1.00 -3.70 -0.99
N TYR A 80 -2.30 -3.74 -0.72
CA TYR A 80 -3.17 -2.58 -0.89
C TYR A 80 -3.27 -1.81 0.42
N PHE A 81 -3.51 -0.49 0.32
CA PHE A 81 -3.86 0.35 1.47
C PHE A 81 -5.13 1.17 1.19
N GLN A 82 -5.77 1.66 2.23
CA GLN A 82 -7.00 2.45 2.15
C GLN A 82 -7.17 3.30 3.40
N VAL A 83 -7.78 4.47 3.22
CA VAL A 83 -8.26 5.33 4.31
C VAL A 83 -9.77 5.17 4.44
N THR A 84 -10.26 5.05 5.68
CA THR A 84 -11.67 5.00 6.05
C THR A 84 -11.94 5.95 7.22
N ASP A 85 -13.22 6.08 7.59
CA ASP A 85 -13.61 6.57 8.90
C ASP A 85 -13.04 5.65 10.02
N PRO A 86 -13.02 6.07 11.30
CA PRO A 86 -12.46 5.25 12.38
C PRO A 86 -13.12 3.88 12.57
N SER A 87 -14.41 3.76 12.22
CA SER A 87 -15.15 2.50 12.32
C SER A 87 -14.80 1.51 11.20
N GLY A 88 -14.27 2.00 10.07
CA GLY A 88 -14.06 1.22 8.85
C GLY A 88 -15.31 1.05 8.00
N SER A 89 -16.38 1.81 8.26
CA SER A 89 -17.68 1.68 7.59
C SER A 89 -17.87 2.63 6.41
N VAL A 90 -17.03 3.67 6.31
CA VAL A 90 -17.08 4.66 5.22
C VAL A 90 -15.73 4.69 4.52
N PRO A 91 -15.65 4.33 3.21
CA PRO A 91 -14.41 4.45 2.44
C PRO A 91 -14.18 5.93 2.13
N LEU A 92 -12.96 6.41 2.39
CA LEU A 92 -12.60 7.81 2.20
C LEU A 92 -11.53 8.01 1.11
N SER A 93 -10.69 7.01 0.83
CA SER A 93 -9.80 7.06 -0.34
C SER A 93 -10.62 7.25 -1.62
N SER A 94 -10.25 8.23 -2.45
CA SER A 94 -11.03 8.66 -3.61
C SER A 94 -10.52 8.15 -4.95
N ASP A 95 -9.36 7.51 -4.96
CA ASP A 95 -8.76 6.88 -6.14
C ASP A 95 -8.97 5.36 -6.20
N GLY A 96 -8.60 4.73 -7.33
CA GLY A 96 -8.75 3.30 -7.51
C GLY A 96 -7.76 2.48 -6.68
N ILE A 97 -8.15 1.25 -6.30
CA ILE A 97 -7.34 0.37 -5.44
C ILE A 97 -5.94 0.07 -6.02
N GLU A 98 -5.80 0.00 -7.34
CA GLU A 98 -4.50 -0.23 -7.99
C GLU A 98 -3.54 0.96 -7.85
N GLN A 99 -4.04 2.16 -7.57
CA GLN A 99 -3.22 3.31 -7.23
C GLN A 99 -2.68 3.24 -5.79
N ARG A 100 -3.33 2.48 -4.93
CA ARG A 100 -3.04 2.31 -3.51
C ARG A 100 -2.29 1.01 -3.24
N LYS A 101 -1.18 0.79 -3.96
CA LYS A 101 -0.41 -0.44 -3.93
C LYS A 101 1.05 -0.20 -3.57
N VAL A 102 1.56 -0.99 -2.65
CA VAL A 102 2.94 -0.93 -2.20
C VAL A 102 3.57 -2.31 -2.20
N ARG A 103 4.90 -2.38 -2.25
CA ARG A 103 5.67 -3.61 -2.08
C ARG A 103 6.38 -3.63 -0.73
N VAL A 104 6.27 -4.76 -0.05
CA VAL A 104 7.03 -5.08 1.15
C VAL A 104 8.12 -6.08 0.78
N TYR A 105 9.36 -5.79 1.17
CA TYR A 105 10.49 -6.70 1.09
C TYR A 105 11.39 -6.52 2.31
N ASN A 106 11.95 -7.62 2.82
CA ASN A 106 12.75 -7.62 4.06
C ASN A 106 12.06 -6.93 5.25
N GLY A 107 10.75 -7.08 5.35
CA GLY A 107 9.98 -6.63 6.49
C GLY A 107 9.51 -5.18 6.45
N VAL A 108 9.89 -4.37 5.45
CA VAL A 108 9.51 -2.95 5.32
C VAL A 108 8.89 -2.65 3.96
N ILE A 109 8.13 -1.56 3.86
CA ILE A 109 7.69 -1.04 2.55
C ILE A 109 8.93 -0.57 1.78
N THR A 110 9.16 -1.10 0.59
CA THR A 110 10.34 -0.80 -0.24
C THR A 110 10.03 -0.11 -1.54
N ALA A 111 8.76 -0.09 -1.97
CA ALA A 111 8.35 0.61 -3.19
C ALA A 111 6.87 0.97 -3.17
N TYR A 112 6.53 2.09 -3.81
CA TYR A 112 5.19 2.43 -4.22
C TYR A 112 4.96 1.92 -5.65
N LEU A 113 3.84 1.22 -5.90
CA LEU A 113 3.53 0.56 -7.16
C LEU A 113 2.37 1.21 -7.92
N GLY A 114 1.71 2.20 -7.33
CA GLY A 114 0.68 3.01 -7.99
C GLY A 114 1.30 4.18 -8.77
N GLY A 115 0.49 5.20 -9.10
CA GLY A 115 0.93 6.34 -9.89
C GLY A 115 0.40 7.69 -9.43
N SER A 116 -0.47 7.75 -8.41
CA SER A 116 -1.19 8.96 -7.99
C SER A 116 -0.75 9.55 -6.64
N HIS A 117 -0.05 8.80 -5.80
CA HIS A 117 0.40 9.26 -4.49
C HIS A 117 1.83 9.77 -4.52
N GLY A 118 2.12 10.80 -3.72
CA GLY A 118 3.49 11.19 -3.39
C GLY A 118 4.19 10.10 -2.58
N TYR A 119 5.48 9.93 -2.74
CA TYR A 119 6.26 8.98 -1.95
C TYR A 119 7.71 9.46 -1.80
N ASN A 120 8.38 8.96 -0.75
CA ASN A 120 9.79 9.22 -0.51
C ASN A 120 10.53 7.90 -0.25
N GLU A 121 11.70 7.80 -0.87
CA GLU A 121 12.57 6.64 -0.76
C GLU A 121 13.63 6.83 0.34
N PRO A 122 14.24 5.72 0.85
CA PRO A 122 15.37 5.83 1.77
C PRO A 122 16.49 6.75 1.21
N PRO A 123 17.36 7.36 2.09
CA PRO A 123 17.77 6.78 3.37
C PRO A 123 17.15 7.39 4.62
N LEU A 124 16.27 8.37 4.53
CA LEU A 124 15.84 9.19 5.68
C LEU A 124 14.80 8.52 6.58
N THR A 125 14.17 7.44 6.11
CA THR A 125 13.06 6.79 6.82
C THR A 125 13.53 5.74 7.82
N GLN A 126 12.67 5.42 8.80
CA GLN A 126 12.94 4.35 9.77
C GLN A 126 13.16 3.02 9.04
N CYS A 127 14.25 2.34 9.36
CA CYS A 127 14.64 1.03 8.81
C CYS A 127 14.75 1.00 7.28
N GLY A 128 14.96 2.15 6.63
CA GLY A 128 15.07 2.23 5.17
C GLY A 128 13.76 1.97 4.44
N ALA A 129 12.62 2.24 5.06
CA ALA A 129 11.32 2.07 4.43
C ALA A 129 11.00 3.22 3.45
N THR A 130 10.26 2.94 2.39
CA THR A 130 9.59 3.94 1.56
C THR A 130 8.34 4.44 2.29
N THR A 131 8.12 5.75 2.35
CA THR A 131 6.88 6.36 2.82
C THR A 131 5.97 6.71 1.64
N VAL A 132 4.65 6.53 1.80
CA VAL A 132 3.68 6.80 0.74
C VAL A 132 2.58 7.71 1.28
N GLN A 133 2.35 8.84 0.63
CA GLN A 133 1.31 9.80 0.99
C GLN A 133 -0.07 9.13 0.98
N LEU A 134 -0.88 9.38 2.01
CA LEU A 134 -2.23 8.79 2.08
C LEU A 134 -3.25 9.54 1.22
N TYR A 135 -3.05 10.84 0.94
CA TYR A 135 -3.88 11.62 0.02
C TYR A 135 -3.80 11.03 -1.41
N PRO A 136 -4.95 10.92 -2.17
CA PRO A 136 -6.23 11.60 -1.95
C PRO A 136 -7.25 10.78 -1.13
N PHE A 137 -7.84 11.43 -0.14
CA PHE A 137 -8.99 10.92 0.61
C PHE A 137 -9.91 12.08 1.01
N GLY A 138 -11.21 11.80 1.19
CA GLY A 138 -12.21 12.77 1.57
C GLY A 138 -12.27 13.01 3.07
N ALA A 139 -13.05 14.04 3.48
CA ALA A 139 -13.29 14.36 4.88
C ALA A 139 -14.00 13.21 5.61
N THR A 140 -13.57 12.95 6.84
CA THR A 140 -14.22 11.95 7.69
C THR A 140 -15.56 12.50 8.24
N PRO A 141 -16.60 11.66 8.33
CA PRO A 141 -17.82 12.05 9.05
C PRO A 141 -17.65 12.07 10.57
N ASN A 142 -16.48 11.65 11.10
CA ASN A 142 -16.18 11.70 12.51
C ASN A 142 -15.91 13.13 12.97
N PRO A 143 -16.70 13.68 13.94
CA PRO A 143 -16.55 15.07 14.39
C PRO A 143 -15.17 15.40 14.99
N GLY A 144 -14.43 14.37 15.44
CA GLY A 144 -13.08 14.52 15.96
C GLY A 144 -12.01 14.65 14.88
N GLY A 145 -12.33 14.54 13.59
CA GLY A 145 -11.37 14.55 12.49
C GLY A 145 -10.49 13.29 12.45
N GLU A 146 -10.99 12.17 12.97
CA GLU A 146 -10.24 10.90 13.04
C GLU A 146 -10.47 10.04 11.81
N TYR A 147 -9.43 9.32 11.42
CA TYR A 147 -9.34 8.42 10.28
C TYR A 147 -8.70 7.10 10.69
N LYS A 148 -8.89 6.08 9.85
CA LYS A 148 -8.19 4.81 9.95
C LYS A 148 -7.56 4.46 8.61
N VAL A 149 -6.26 4.15 8.61
CA VAL A 149 -5.59 3.53 7.47
C VAL A 149 -5.55 2.02 7.63
N TRP A 150 -5.80 1.32 6.55
CA TRP A 150 -5.74 -0.13 6.41
C TRP A 150 -4.62 -0.50 5.46
N MET A 151 -4.00 -1.66 5.69
CA MET A 151 -3.07 -2.27 4.75
C MET A 151 -3.23 -3.79 4.80
N THR A 152 -3.45 -4.42 3.62
CA THR A 152 -3.65 -5.88 3.50
C THR A 152 -2.84 -6.44 2.33
N PRO A 153 -2.26 -7.66 2.44
CA PRO A 153 -1.66 -8.33 1.29
C PRO A 153 -2.65 -8.46 0.13
N VAL A 154 -2.20 -8.19 -1.09
CA VAL A 154 -3.04 -8.32 -2.30
C VAL A 154 -3.69 -9.70 -2.37
N ALA A 155 -2.95 -10.76 -2.01
CA ALA A 155 -3.46 -12.13 -2.01
C ALA A 155 -4.56 -12.42 -0.95
N ASN A 156 -4.74 -11.51 0.02
CA ASN A 156 -5.78 -11.61 1.06
C ASN A 156 -6.88 -10.53 0.92
N TYR A 157 -6.77 -9.67 -0.11
CA TYR A 157 -7.79 -8.67 -0.40
C TYR A 157 -9.03 -9.33 -0.98
N ASP A 158 -10.20 -9.00 -0.44
CA ASP A 158 -11.47 -9.53 -0.92
C ASP A 158 -12.04 -8.66 -2.03
N MET A 159 -11.87 -9.10 -3.27
CA MET A 159 -12.39 -8.41 -4.46
C MET A 159 -13.93 -8.30 -4.48
N SER A 160 -14.65 -9.06 -3.66
CA SER A 160 -16.11 -8.94 -3.52
C SER A 160 -16.53 -7.80 -2.57
N GLY A 161 -15.57 -7.15 -1.91
CA GLY A 161 -15.81 -6.02 -1.02
C GLY A 161 -16.16 -6.40 0.41
N GLY A 162 -15.93 -7.64 0.83
CA GLY A 162 -16.16 -8.08 2.21
C GLY A 162 -15.23 -7.38 3.22
N GLY A 163 -15.60 -7.42 4.49
CA GLY A 163 -14.91 -6.69 5.55
C GLY A 163 -15.06 -5.17 5.40
N SER A 164 -13.97 -4.43 5.48
CA SER A 164 -13.92 -2.99 5.24
C SER A 164 -13.54 -2.74 3.78
N PHE A 165 -14.49 -2.89 2.86
CA PHE A 165 -14.30 -2.68 1.41
C PHE A 165 -13.15 -3.49 0.82
N GLY A 166 -13.10 -4.79 1.13
CA GLY A 166 -12.05 -5.72 0.69
C GLY A 166 -10.93 -5.95 1.71
N PHE A 167 -10.83 -5.09 2.73
CA PHE A 167 -9.85 -5.23 3.81
C PHE A 167 -10.42 -6.08 4.94
N ILE A 168 -10.06 -7.36 4.97
CA ILE A 168 -10.50 -8.28 6.01
C ILE A 168 -9.67 -8.05 7.28
N PRO A 169 -10.28 -7.70 8.44
CA PRO A 169 -9.55 -7.34 9.66
C PRO A 169 -8.50 -8.36 10.11
N LYS A 170 -8.82 -9.65 9.97
CA LYS A 170 -7.91 -10.75 10.31
C LYS A 170 -6.59 -10.73 9.52
N TYR A 171 -6.63 -10.23 8.28
CA TYR A 171 -5.51 -10.22 7.35
C TYR A 171 -4.95 -8.82 7.10
N SER A 172 -5.46 -7.81 7.81
CA SER A 172 -5.06 -6.43 7.65
C SER A 172 -4.28 -5.92 8.86
N LYS A 173 -3.45 -4.91 8.64
CA LYS A 173 -2.94 -3.99 9.66
C LYS A 173 -3.70 -2.69 9.56
N THR A 174 -3.87 -2.03 10.70
CA THR A 174 -4.51 -0.72 10.79
C THR A 174 -3.71 0.21 11.68
N ASP A 175 -3.83 1.50 11.39
CA ASP A 175 -3.40 2.59 12.26
C ASP A 175 -4.46 3.70 12.24
N ASN A 176 -4.57 4.47 13.33
CA ASN A 176 -5.48 5.61 13.40
C ASN A 176 -4.69 6.91 13.37
N PHE A 177 -5.23 7.90 12.68
CA PHE A 177 -4.67 9.24 12.65
C PHE A 177 -5.78 10.28 12.64
N LYS A 178 -5.42 11.54 12.88
CA LYS A 178 -6.32 12.68 12.91
C LYS A 178 -5.78 13.78 12.00
N VAL A 179 -6.68 14.40 11.25
CA VAL A 179 -6.44 15.67 10.58
C VAL A 179 -7.26 16.74 11.31
N ILE A 180 -6.60 17.80 11.74
CA ILE A 180 -7.28 18.94 12.40
C ILE A 180 -8.09 19.64 11.31
N PRO A 181 -9.43 19.80 11.47
CA PRO A 181 -10.23 20.56 10.52
C PRO A 181 -9.68 21.98 10.36
N SER A 182 -9.59 22.46 9.12
CA SER A 182 -9.26 23.86 8.87
C SER A 182 -10.36 24.76 9.45
N GLU A 183 -10.01 25.89 10.04
CA GLU A 183 -10.97 26.83 10.68
C GLU A 183 -12.08 27.33 9.74
N GLY A 184 -12.01 27.02 8.42
CA GLY A 184 -13.02 27.35 7.43
C GLY A 184 -14.15 26.32 7.28
N ASP A 185 -14.03 25.12 7.86
CA ASP A 185 -15.03 24.03 7.73
C ASP A 185 -16.04 24.00 8.91
N CYS A 186 -15.85 24.83 9.90
CA CYS A 186 -16.79 24.96 11.04
C CYS A 186 -17.98 25.90 10.71
N SER A 187 -18.79 25.58 9.70
CA SER A 187 -20.06 26.32 9.47
C SER A 187 -21.14 26.03 10.53
N GLU A 188 -20.89 25.07 11.45
CA GLU A 188 -21.84 24.65 12.51
C GLU A 188 -21.26 24.76 13.95
N CYS A 189 -20.16 25.48 14.16
CA CYS A 189 -19.58 25.67 15.50
C CYS A 189 -20.14 26.91 16.23
N GLN A 190 -21.43 27.28 16.01
CA GLN A 190 -22.12 28.32 16.81
C GLN A 190 -23.19 27.71 17.72
#